data_eda20fc0ddc6edbc691f69545692400d
#
_entry.id   eda20fc0ddc6edbc691f69545692400d
#
_cell.length_a   1.000
_cell.length_b   1.000
_cell.length_c   1.000
_cell.angle_alpha   90.00
_cell.angle_beta   90.00
_cell.angle_gamma   90.00
#
_symmetry.space_group_name_H-M   'P 1'
#
loop_
_entity.id
_entity.type
_entity.pdbx_description
1 polymer ?
#
loop_
_entity_poly.entity_id
_entity_poly.type
_entity_poly.pdbx_seq_one_letter_code
_entity_poly.pdbx_strand_id
1 'polypeptide(L)'
;MSIVEAEIGNVAPLPPSIRVRLAGPRDCDALCGLLDNHRENGRAHAREQVLTWLETAGTTLLVAQSELGVLGVAVLLTRIMPKPGGGMQKVVEVDNLVVRPDMRGQRIGRRLLAACVEWSRQRRAAQVEVMVGDTNRDARRFYEAYGFSPTADRLVLAA
;
A
#
# COMPACT_ATOMS: atom_id res chain seq x y z
N MET A 1 10.87 43.30 17.78
CA MET A 1 10.60 41.91 17.33
C MET A 1 9.12 41.79 17.07
N SER A 2 8.76 41.55 15.84
CA SER A 2 7.34 41.40 15.51
C SER A 2 6.87 39.97 15.89
N ILE A 3 5.62 39.86 16.30
CA ILE A 3 4.98 38.59 16.70
C ILE A 3 5.11 37.50 15.59
N VAL A 4 5.31 37.91 14.35
CA VAL A 4 5.44 37.03 13.17
C VAL A 4 6.74 36.23 13.18
N GLU A 5 7.86 36.78 13.74
CA GLU A 5 9.14 36.04 13.77
C GLU A 5 9.20 34.99 14.88
N ALA A 6 8.39 35.11 15.93
CA ALA A 6 8.33 34.13 17.01
C ALA A 6 7.50 32.88 16.62
N GLU A 7 6.55 32.98 15.68
CA GLU A 7 5.74 31.87 15.21
C GLU A 7 6.45 31.01 14.14
N ILE A 8 7.39 31.62 13.39
CA ILE A 8 8.12 30.87 12.33
C ILE A 8 9.12 29.86 12.92
N GLY A 9 9.62 30.09 14.12
CA GLY A 9 10.59 29.21 14.79
C GLY A 9 10.03 27.90 15.30
N ASN A 10 8.72 27.72 15.34
CA ASN A 10 8.06 26.55 15.94
C ASN A 10 7.09 25.81 15.00
N VAL A 11 7.12 26.12 13.71
CA VAL A 11 6.36 25.37 12.71
C VAL A 11 7.13 24.08 12.42
N ALA A 12 6.57 22.94 12.84
CA ALA A 12 7.06 21.65 12.38
C ALA A 12 7.24 21.70 10.85
N PRO A 13 8.35 21.18 10.31
CA PRO A 13 8.56 21.19 8.87
C PRO A 13 7.33 20.61 8.18
N LEU A 14 6.81 21.35 7.20
CA LEU A 14 5.69 20.86 6.40
C LEU A 14 6.04 19.46 5.92
N PRO A 15 5.15 18.50 6.06
CA PRO A 15 5.41 17.16 5.54
C PRO A 15 5.74 17.28 4.05
N PRO A 16 6.75 16.55 3.56
CA PRO A 16 7.13 16.58 2.16
C PRO A 16 5.88 16.39 1.30
N SER A 17 5.78 17.14 0.20
CA SER A 17 4.63 17.04 -0.70
C SER A 17 4.57 15.63 -1.27
N ILE A 18 3.71 14.79 -0.69
CA ILE A 18 3.59 13.38 -1.05
C ILE A 18 2.51 13.24 -2.11
N ARG A 19 2.88 12.63 -3.23
CA ARG A 19 1.93 12.21 -4.27
C ARG A 19 1.95 10.69 -4.40
N VAL A 20 0.79 10.12 -4.70
CA VAL A 20 0.68 8.70 -5.03
C VAL A 20 0.51 8.55 -6.55
N ARG A 21 1.26 7.62 -7.14
CA ARG A 21 1.23 7.33 -8.57
C ARG A 21 1.43 5.83 -8.83
N LEU A 22 1.16 5.42 -10.07
CA LEU A 22 1.53 4.08 -10.54
C LEU A 22 3.06 3.92 -10.54
N ALA A 23 3.51 2.74 -10.08
CA ALA A 23 4.90 2.33 -10.24
C ALA A 23 5.16 1.82 -11.66
N GLY A 24 6.42 1.90 -12.05
CA GLY A 24 6.92 1.36 -13.31
C GLY A 24 8.31 0.74 -13.15
N PRO A 25 8.93 0.23 -14.24
CA PRO A 25 10.24 -0.43 -14.19
C PRO A 25 11.35 0.43 -13.56
N ARG A 26 11.27 1.75 -13.72
CA ARG A 26 12.23 2.72 -13.12
C ARG A 26 12.22 2.72 -11.58
N ASP A 27 11.14 2.23 -10.98
CA ASP A 27 11.00 2.19 -9.52
C ASP A 27 11.57 0.91 -8.90
N CYS A 28 12.04 -0.04 -9.72
CA CYS A 28 12.43 -1.37 -9.28
C CYS A 28 13.48 -1.33 -8.14
N ASP A 29 14.51 -0.52 -8.26
CA ASP A 29 15.58 -0.45 -7.25
C ASP A 29 15.07 0.14 -5.93
N ALA A 30 14.25 1.18 -5.97
CA ALA A 30 13.63 1.77 -4.78
C ALA A 30 12.66 0.79 -4.10
N LEU A 31 11.88 0.04 -4.88
CA LEU A 31 10.95 -0.97 -4.38
C LEU A 31 11.69 -2.15 -3.76
N CYS A 32 12.80 -2.60 -4.35
CA CYS A 32 13.65 -3.62 -3.75
C CYS A 32 14.16 -3.18 -2.37
N GLY A 33 14.64 -1.94 -2.26
CA GLY A 33 15.09 -1.40 -0.98
C GLY A 33 14.01 -1.34 0.10
N LEU A 34 12.76 -1.02 -0.27
CA LEU A 34 11.63 -1.03 0.65
C LEU A 34 11.27 -2.44 1.13
N LEU A 35 11.33 -3.43 0.23
CA LEU A 35 10.94 -4.81 0.52
C LEU A 35 12.03 -5.58 1.25
N ASP A 36 13.31 -5.29 1.00
CA ASP A 36 14.45 -5.91 1.70
C ASP A 36 14.40 -5.68 3.20
N ASN A 37 13.92 -4.51 3.63
CA ASN A 37 13.77 -4.18 5.05
C ASN A 37 12.65 -4.96 5.75
N HIS A 38 11.89 -5.75 5.01
CA HIS A 38 10.72 -6.49 5.52
C HIS A 38 10.83 -8.00 5.41
N ARG A 39 11.89 -8.54 4.79
CA ARG A 39 12.06 -9.98 4.56
C ARG A 39 13.48 -10.46 4.86
N GLU A 40 13.56 -11.64 5.45
CA GLU A 40 14.81 -12.35 5.77
C GLU A 40 15.57 -12.90 4.55
N ASN A 41 15.02 -12.77 3.32
CA ASN A 41 15.48 -13.48 2.12
C ASN A 41 16.13 -12.63 1.00
N GLY A 42 16.82 -11.55 1.32
CA GLY A 42 17.81 -10.92 0.43
C GLY A 42 17.32 -10.27 -0.89
N ARG A 43 18.13 -9.32 -1.40
CA ARG A 43 17.89 -8.44 -2.57
C ARG A 43 17.53 -9.15 -3.87
N ALA A 44 18.06 -10.32 -4.15
CA ALA A 44 17.83 -11.02 -5.42
C ALA A 44 16.36 -11.43 -5.59
N HIS A 45 15.75 -11.96 -4.52
CA HIS A 45 14.35 -12.35 -4.53
C HIS A 45 13.39 -11.15 -4.57
N ALA A 46 13.75 -10.03 -3.93
CA ALA A 46 12.95 -8.81 -3.99
C ALA A 46 12.87 -8.26 -5.41
N ARG A 47 13.97 -8.27 -6.16
CA ARG A 47 14.00 -7.79 -7.55
C ARG A 47 13.14 -8.67 -8.46
N GLU A 48 13.30 -9.98 -8.39
CA GLU A 48 12.47 -10.93 -9.14
C GLU A 48 10.98 -10.73 -8.83
N GLN A 49 10.63 -10.59 -7.56
CA GLN A 49 9.26 -10.35 -7.13
C GLN A 49 8.70 -9.04 -7.68
N VAL A 50 9.44 -7.94 -7.61
CA VAL A 50 8.99 -6.64 -8.13
C VAL A 50 8.77 -6.71 -9.64
N LEU A 51 9.70 -7.29 -10.39
CA LEU A 51 9.57 -7.46 -11.83
C LEU A 51 8.36 -8.34 -12.19
N THR A 52 8.19 -9.45 -11.47
CA THR A 52 7.01 -10.32 -11.65
C THR A 52 5.72 -9.57 -11.42
N TRP A 53 5.62 -8.80 -10.36
CA TRP A 53 4.43 -7.98 -10.09
C TRP A 53 4.16 -6.94 -11.18
N LEU A 54 5.21 -6.27 -11.68
CA LEU A 54 5.06 -5.25 -12.74
C LEU A 54 4.58 -5.85 -14.07
N GLU A 55 4.89 -7.13 -14.32
CA GLU A 55 4.56 -7.83 -15.57
C GLU A 55 3.28 -8.65 -15.48
N THR A 56 2.81 -8.96 -14.26
CA THR A 56 1.66 -9.84 -14.05
C THR A 56 0.35 -9.09 -14.29
N ALA A 57 -0.45 -9.56 -15.22
CA ALA A 57 -1.79 -9.05 -15.45
C ALA A 57 -2.66 -9.13 -14.18
N GLY A 58 -3.38 -8.08 -13.88
CA GLY A 58 -4.19 -7.97 -12.66
C GLY A 58 -3.42 -7.51 -11.42
N THR A 59 -2.10 -7.32 -11.52
CA THR A 59 -1.29 -6.73 -10.46
C THR A 59 -1.01 -5.26 -10.76
N THR A 60 -1.17 -4.40 -9.76
CA THR A 60 -0.92 -2.97 -9.87
C THR A 60 -0.15 -2.50 -8.64
N LEU A 61 0.90 -1.73 -8.84
CA LEU A 61 1.68 -1.13 -7.78
C LEU A 61 1.44 0.38 -7.75
N LEU A 62 1.11 0.90 -6.58
CA LEU A 62 1.05 2.33 -6.29
C LEU A 62 2.21 2.70 -5.39
N VAL A 63 2.91 3.78 -5.70
CA VAL A 63 4.00 4.32 -4.88
C VAL A 63 3.66 5.70 -4.34
N ALA A 64 3.99 5.92 -3.09
CA ALA A 64 4.03 7.24 -2.48
C ALA A 64 5.42 7.84 -2.70
N GLN A 65 5.48 8.99 -3.32
CA GLN A 65 6.71 9.68 -3.70
C GLN A 65 6.72 11.13 -3.22
N SER A 66 7.89 11.57 -2.79
CA SER A 66 8.22 12.99 -2.54
C SER A 66 9.58 13.32 -3.17
N GLU A 67 10.11 14.52 -2.90
CA GLU A 67 11.50 14.85 -3.22
C GLU A 67 12.54 13.96 -2.54
N LEU A 68 12.18 13.26 -1.48
CA LEU A 68 13.02 12.26 -0.80
C LEU A 68 13.01 10.89 -1.50
N GLY A 69 12.36 10.79 -2.66
CA GLY A 69 12.21 9.54 -3.42
C GLY A 69 10.94 8.78 -3.08
N VAL A 70 10.98 7.46 -3.28
CA VAL A 70 9.85 6.56 -2.96
C VAL A 70 9.81 6.29 -1.46
N LEU A 71 8.69 6.60 -0.85
CA LEU A 71 8.48 6.51 0.60
C LEU A 71 7.66 5.29 1.02
N GLY A 72 6.94 4.70 0.08
CA GLY A 72 6.12 3.53 0.35
C GLY A 72 5.51 2.96 -0.93
N VAL A 73 4.99 1.75 -0.82
CA VAL A 73 4.36 1.01 -1.92
C VAL A 73 3.12 0.26 -1.43
N ALA A 74 2.12 0.18 -2.29
CA ALA A 74 1.00 -0.74 -2.15
C ALA A 74 0.91 -1.63 -3.39
N VAL A 75 0.71 -2.92 -3.17
CA VAL A 75 0.50 -3.91 -4.23
C VAL A 75 -0.96 -4.32 -4.24
N LEU A 76 -1.60 -4.18 -5.39
CA LEU A 76 -3.01 -4.48 -5.59
C LEU A 76 -3.15 -5.68 -6.53
N LEU A 77 -3.95 -6.65 -6.13
CA LEU A 77 -4.33 -7.79 -6.94
C LEU A 77 -5.80 -7.67 -7.33
N THR A 78 -6.08 -7.63 -8.63
CA THR A 78 -7.45 -7.56 -9.15
C THR A 78 -7.92 -8.95 -9.55
N ARG A 79 -9.07 -9.35 -9.01
CA ARG A 79 -9.72 -10.64 -9.30
C ARG A 79 -11.13 -10.43 -9.82
N ILE A 80 -11.56 -11.31 -10.69
CA ILE A 80 -12.97 -11.41 -11.14
C ILE A 80 -13.56 -12.63 -10.44
N MET A 81 -14.64 -12.43 -9.70
CA MET A 81 -15.26 -13.44 -8.86
C MET A 81 -16.77 -13.51 -9.10
N PRO A 82 -17.40 -14.67 -8.90
CA PRO A 82 -18.85 -14.75 -8.89
C PRO A 82 -19.46 -13.81 -7.85
N LYS A 83 -20.55 -13.18 -8.22
CA LYS A 83 -21.32 -12.32 -7.32
C LYS A 83 -22.44 -13.13 -6.65
N PRO A 84 -22.68 -12.98 -5.33
CA PRO A 84 -23.87 -13.52 -4.71
C PRO A 84 -25.15 -13.05 -5.43
N GLY A 85 -26.01 -13.96 -5.81
CA GLY A 85 -27.21 -13.65 -6.59
C GLY A 85 -27.03 -13.65 -8.11
N GLY A 86 -25.84 -13.98 -8.61
CA GLY A 86 -25.54 -14.18 -10.05
C GLY A 86 -24.69 -13.07 -10.66
N GLY A 87 -24.01 -13.40 -11.76
CA GLY A 87 -23.08 -12.53 -12.46
C GLY A 87 -21.67 -12.54 -11.86
N MET A 88 -20.82 -11.65 -12.36
CA MET A 88 -19.43 -11.52 -11.95
C MET A 88 -19.18 -10.15 -11.34
N GLN A 89 -18.22 -10.06 -10.44
CA GLN A 89 -17.76 -8.81 -9.81
C GLN A 89 -16.24 -8.73 -9.79
N LYS A 90 -15.75 -7.50 -9.79
CA LYS A 90 -14.34 -7.21 -9.60
C LYS A 90 -14.07 -6.99 -8.11
N VAL A 91 -13.03 -7.63 -7.62
CA VAL A 91 -12.53 -7.49 -6.25
C VAL A 91 -11.07 -7.08 -6.32
N VAL A 92 -10.67 -6.11 -5.54
CA VAL A 92 -9.26 -5.68 -5.42
C VAL A 92 -8.77 -6.02 -4.04
N GLU A 93 -7.69 -6.80 -3.96
CA GLU A 93 -7.00 -7.13 -2.72
C GLU A 93 -5.76 -6.24 -2.56
N VAL A 94 -5.61 -5.62 -1.39
CA VAL A 94 -4.36 -4.98 -0.98
C VAL A 94 -3.47 -6.07 -0.40
N ASP A 95 -2.57 -6.61 -1.22
CA ASP A 95 -1.69 -7.72 -0.86
C ASP A 95 -0.52 -7.28 0.03
N ASN A 96 0.07 -6.12 -0.31
CA ASN A 96 1.15 -5.52 0.46
C ASN A 96 0.93 -4.00 0.59
N LEU A 97 1.28 -3.46 1.74
CA LEU A 97 1.36 -2.02 1.98
C LEU A 97 2.55 -1.78 2.90
N VAL A 98 3.59 -1.16 2.38
CA VAL A 98 4.87 -0.96 3.05
C VAL A 98 5.25 0.50 3.00
N VAL A 99 5.66 1.05 4.14
CA VAL A 99 6.18 2.41 4.28
C VAL A 99 7.62 2.35 4.77
N ARG A 100 8.48 3.16 4.18
CA ARG A 100 9.88 3.30 4.59
C ARG A 100 9.97 3.52 6.11
N PRO A 101 10.81 2.76 6.84
CA PRO A 101 10.82 2.77 8.30
C PRO A 101 11.01 4.16 8.93
N ASP A 102 11.90 4.99 8.36
CA ASP A 102 12.17 6.35 8.81
C ASP A 102 11.03 7.35 8.55
N MET A 103 10.06 6.95 7.73
CA MET A 103 8.91 7.78 7.33
C MET A 103 7.59 7.29 7.97
N ARG A 104 7.63 6.34 8.87
CA ARG A 104 6.45 5.86 9.60
C ARG A 104 5.91 6.93 10.55
N GLY A 105 4.62 6.83 10.89
CA GLY A 105 3.95 7.81 11.74
C GLY A 105 3.56 9.12 11.04
N GLN A 106 3.84 9.28 9.76
CA GLN A 106 3.52 10.47 8.95
C GLN A 106 2.29 10.29 8.05
N ARG A 107 1.45 9.33 8.36
CA ARG A 107 0.20 9.00 7.63
C ARG A 107 0.39 8.59 6.16
N ILE A 108 1.59 8.21 5.75
CA ILE A 108 1.88 7.77 4.38
C ILE A 108 1.11 6.50 4.04
N GLY A 109 1.08 5.52 4.96
CA GLY A 109 0.29 4.30 4.78
C GLY A 109 -1.20 4.60 4.58
N ARG A 110 -1.76 5.54 5.33
CA ARG A 110 -3.16 5.96 5.17
C ARG A 110 -3.42 6.62 3.81
N ARG A 111 -2.47 7.44 3.32
CA ARG A 111 -2.56 8.06 1.98
C ARG A 111 -2.47 7.01 0.87
N LEU A 112 -1.56 6.05 0.98
CA LEU A 112 -1.48 4.92 0.06
C LEU A 112 -2.76 4.12 0.04
N LEU A 113 -3.31 3.77 1.20
CA LEU A 113 -4.56 3.02 1.30
C LEU A 113 -5.74 3.79 0.68
N ALA A 114 -5.84 5.09 0.95
CA ALA A 114 -6.85 5.94 0.33
C ALA A 114 -6.74 5.95 -1.20
N ALA A 115 -5.52 6.02 -1.73
CA ALA A 115 -5.28 5.93 -3.17
C ALA A 115 -5.64 4.55 -3.74
N CYS A 116 -5.38 3.46 -3.00
CA CYS A 116 -5.80 2.11 -3.39
C CYS A 116 -7.32 2.00 -3.50
N VAL A 117 -8.04 2.51 -2.52
CA VAL A 117 -9.51 2.50 -2.50
C VAL A 117 -10.06 3.34 -3.65
N GLU A 118 -9.53 4.53 -3.88
CA GLU A 118 -9.95 5.39 -4.99
C GLU A 118 -9.64 4.76 -6.35
N TRP A 119 -8.45 4.22 -6.54
CA TRP A 119 -8.06 3.49 -7.74
C TRP A 119 -9.03 2.32 -8.03
N SER A 120 -9.42 1.59 -6.99
CA SER A 120 -10.36 0.47 -7.08
C SER A 120 -11.76 0.93 -7.48
N ARG A 121 -12.25 2.02 -6.89
CA ARG A 121 -13.56 2.63 -7.23
C ARG A 121 -13.62 3.10 -8.68
N GLN A 122 -12.59 3.78 -9.18
CA GLN A 122 -12.51 4.22 -10.57
C GLN A 122 -12.58 3.06 -11.56
N ARG A 123 -12.16 1.86 -11.15
CA ARG A 123 -12.22 0.62 -11.93
C ARG A 123 -13.44 -0.22 -11.66
N ARG A 124 -14.41 0.34 -10.93
CA ARG A 124 -15.69 -0.31 -10.60
C ARG A 124 -15.51 -1.62 -9.83
N ALA A 125 -14.55 -1.67 -8.93
CA ALA A 125 -14.44 -2.78 -7.99
C ALA A 125 -15.65 -2.76 -7.04
N ALA A 126 -16.25 -3.92 -6.82
CA ALA A 126 -17.36 -4.09 -5.90
C ALA A 126 -16.91 -4.00 -4.45
N GLN A 127 -15.68 -4.43 -4.17
CA GLN A 127 -15.08 -4.36 -2.85
C GLN A 127 -13.56 -4.29 -2.90
N VAL A 128 -12.97 -3.80 -1.83
CA VAL A 128 -11.54 -3.84 -1.55
C VAL A 128 -11.32 -4.73 -0.34
N GLU A 129 -10.42 -5.69 -0.48
CA GLU A 129 -10.09 -6.66 0.56
C GLU A 129 -8.66 -6.48 1.06
N VAL A 130 -8.38 -6.97 2.24
CA VAL A 130 -7.03 -7.12 2.78
C VAL A 130 -6.95 -8.41 3.59
N MET A 131 -5.82 -9.10 3.49
CA MET A 131 -5.54 -10.26 4.31
C MET A 131 -4.59 -9.85 5.43
N VAL A 132 -5.03 -10.06 6.67
CA VAL A 132 -4.25 -9.75 7.86
C VAL A 132 -4.02 -11.04 8.63
N GLY A 133 -2.74 -11.38 8.89
CA GLY A 133 -2.40 -12.52 9.71
C GLY A 133 -2.92 -12.37 11.15
N ASP A 134 -3.32 -13.48 11.77
CA ASP A 134 -3.96 -13.51 13.09
C ASP A 134 -3.14 -12.81 14.19
N THR A 135 -1.82 -12.85 14.08
CA THR A 135 -0.89 -12.25 15.04
C THR A 135 -0.57 -10.79 14.76
N ASN A 136 -0.88 -10.28 13.55
CA ASN A 136 -0.55 -8.91 13.15
C ASN A 136 -1.61 -7.91 13.62
N ARG A 137 -1.62 -7.64 14.92
CA ARG A 137 -2.59 -6.75 15.57
C ARG A 137 -2.47 -5.30 15.09
N ASP A 138 -1.27 -4.83 14.77
CA ASP A 138 -1.05 -3.45 14.32
C ASP A 138 -1.64 -3.24 12.93
N ALA A 139 -1.42 -4.16 12.00
CA ALA A 139 -2.04 -4.13 10.69
C ALA A 139 -3.58 -4.18 10.80
N ARG A 140 -4.12 -5.06 11.65
CA ARG A 140 -5.57 -5.15 11.89
C ARG A 140 -6.14 -3.81 12.36
N ARG A 141 -5.55 -3.19 13.37
CA ARG A 141 -5.97 -1.87 13.87
C ARG A 141 -5.91 -0.80 12.79
N PHE A 142 -4.86 -0.81 11.97
CA PHE A 142 -4.70 0.14 10.88
C PHE A 142 -5.83 0.04 9.86
N TYR A 143 -6.17 -1.17 9.41
CA TYR A 143 -7.24 -1.37 8.44
C TYR A 143 -8.63 -1.15 9.05
N GLU A 144 -8.89 -1.61 10.25
CA GLU A 144 -10.16 -1.36 10.96
C GLU A 144 -10.38 0.13 11.21
N ALA A 145 -9.33 0.88 11.59
CA ALA A 145 -9.41 2.34 11.76
C ALA A 145 -9.71 3.07 10.44
N TYR A 146 -9.37 2.48 9.30
CA TYR A 146 -9.76 3.01 7.99
C TYR A 146 -11.23 2.72 7.64
N GLY A 147 -11.80 1.66 8.17
CA GLY A 147 -13.18 1.24 7.92
C GLY A 147 -13.36 -0.17 7.39
N PHE A 148 -12.27 -0.96 7.32
CA PHE A 148 -12.37 -2.39 7.01
C PHE A 148 -12.99 -3.15 8.16
N SER A 149 -13.79 -4.17 7.84
CA SER A 149 -14.40 -5.07 8.82
C SER A 149 -14.14 -6.52 8.43
N PRO A 150 -13.98 -7.43 9.41
CA PRO A 150 -13.77 -8.83 9.13
C PRO A 150 -15.04 -9.43 8.52
N THR A 151 -14.88 -10.26 7.49
CA THR A 151 -16.02 -10.88 6.76
C THR A 151 -15.98 -12.39 6.76
N ALA A 152 -14.81 -13.03 6.81
CA ALA A 152 -14.67 -14.49 6.74
C ALA A 152 -13.28 -14.93 7.24
N ASP A 153 -13.19 -16.19 7.64
CA ASP A 153 -11.94 -16.88 7.91
C ASP A 153 -11.39 -17.51 6.62
N ARG A 154 -10.06 -17.50 6.47
CA ARG A 154 -9.39 -18.21 5.36
C ARG A 154 -8.78 -19.52 5.86
N LEU A 155 -9.19 -20.62 5.23
CA LEU A 155 -8.59 -21.92 5.44
C LEU A 155 -7.59 -22.20 4.32
N VAL A 156 -6.42 -22.72 4.66
CA VAL A 156 -5.33 -23.02 3.73
C VAL A 156 -4.86 -24.46 3.95
N LEU A 157 -4.73 -25.21 2.86
CA LEU A 157 -4.05 -26.49 2.83
C LEU A 157 -2.80 -26.34 1.96
N ALA A 158 -1.65 -26.74 2.46
CA ALA A 158 -0.43 -26.81 1.66
C ALA A 158 -0.58 -27.93 0.61
N ALA A 159 -0.27 -27.59 -0.64
CA ALA A 159 -0.32 -28.55 -1.76
C ALA A 159 1.05 -29.25 -1.93
#